data_f66c9e7cfdcb3ffd001bb38fc86c8ae7
#
_entry.id   f66c9e7cfdcb3ffd001bb38fc86c8ae7
#
_cell.length_a   1.000
_cell.length_b   1.000
_cell.length_c   1.000
_cell.angle_alpha   90.00
_cell.angle_beta   90.00
_cell.angle_gamma   90.00
#
_symmetry.space_group_name_H-M   'P 1'
#
loop_
_entity.id
_entity.type
_entity.pdbx_description
1 polymer ?
#
loop_
_entity_poly.entity_id
_entity_poly.type
_entity_poly.pdbx_seq_one_letter_code
_entity_poly.pdbx_strand_id
1 'polypeptide(L)'
;MDWIELTIHTTTAGADIVSEALMAESATGTMVEDRADIPDPDKPNGYWEIIDPNLIASMPEDVLVHAWFTPDSSFADRMQALRSRCDELHHMDLGLDLGTLEISTLNVHDEDWAEVWKKFYKPFKAGRSLVVKPTWEHYEPQPGDRIIEIDPGMAFGSGTHETTSMCLELLEDAMHGGESVIDVGTGSGILAIGAAMLGAKDVLAIDIDPVAVRVAKENIEHNHLSDRVRAVEGNLLASSDGVCDLCVANIIADVICMFAQPLVDHIVPGGLFICSGIIKEREQDVVNALTAADYTILETKRKGEWVAMLSRRKK
;
A
#
# COMPACT_ATOMS: atom_id res chain seq x y z
N MET A 1 -7.21 25.87 0.94
CA MET A 1 -7.01 24.41 0.75
C MET A 1 -5.51 24.23 0.77
N ASP A 2 -5.04 23.42 1.67
CA ASP A 2 -3.60 23.11 1.73
C ASP A 2 -3.33 21.99 0.74
N TRP A 3 -2.23 22.10 -0.01
CA TRP A 3 -1.79 21.10 -0.96
C TRP A 3 -0.37 20.68 -0.62
N ILE A 4 -0.06 19.41 -0.80
CA ILE A 4 1.31 18.91 -0.72
C ILE A 4 1.81 18.78 -2.15
N GLU A 5 2.87 19.51 -2.47
CA GLU A 5 3.58 19.38 -3.73
C GLU A 5 4.68 18.34 -3.59
N LEU A 6 4.70 17.40 -4.52
CA LEU A 6 5.67 16.33 -4.63
C LEU A 6 6.37 16.43 -5.98
N THR A 7 7.67 16.23 -6.00
CA THR A 7 8.50 16.27 -7.20
C THR A 7 9.26 14.97 -7.34
N ILE A 8 9.22 14.38 -8.54
CA ILE A 8 10.02 13.20 -8.90
C ILE A 8 11.01 13.57 -9.99
N HIS A 9 12.28 13.22 -9.77
CA HIS A 9 13.37 13.41 -10.73
C HIS A 9 13.38 12.28 -11.75
N THR A 10 13.33 12.62 -13.03
CA THR A 10 13.28 11.65 -14.12
C THR A 10 14.01 12.14 -15.37
N THR A 11 13.75 11.56 -16.51
CA THR A 11 14.22 11.95 -17.84
C THR A 11 13.04 12.30 -18.73
N THR A 12 13.28 12.93 -19.89
CA THR A 12 12.22 13.15 -20.90
C THR A 12 11.49 11.87 -21.27
N ALA A 13 12.20 10.73 -21.37
CA ALA A 13 11.59 9.44 -21.69
C ALA A 13 10.77 8.85 -20.51
N GLY A 14 11.07 9.24 -19.28
CA GLY A 14 10.40 8.77 -18.06
C GLY A 14 9.22 9.63 -17.63
N ALA A 15 9.09 10.86 -18.15
CA ALA A 15 8.12 11.85 -17.67
C ALA A 15 6.66 11.35 -17.72
N ASP A 16 6.27 10.70 -18.81
CA ASP A 16 4.90 10.18 -18.97
C ASP A 16 4.64 9.01 -18.00
N ILE A 17 5.61 8.13 -17.81
CA ILE A 17 5.50 6.97 -16.90
C ILE A 17 5.37 7.44 -15.45
N VAL A 18 6.17 8.43 -15.06
CA VAL A 18 6.13 9.03 -13.73
C VAL A 18 4.81 9.78 -13.51
N SER A 19 4.36 10.54 -14.51
CA SER A 19 3.07 11.24 -14.45
C SER A 19 1.90 10.26 -14.27
N GLU A 20 1.91 9.15 -15.00
CA GLU A 20 0.89 8.10 -14.86
C GLU A 20 0.93 7.47 -13.45
N ALA A 21 2.12 7.18 -12.91
CA ALA A 21 2.27 6.65 -11.56
C ALA A 21 1.71 7.62 -10.50
N LEU A 22 1.98 8.91 -10.62
CA LEU A 22 1.47 9.96 -9.72
C LEU A 22 -0.07 10.08 -9.80
N MET A 23 -0.63 10.04 -11.00
CA MET A 23 -2.07 10.10 -11.22
C MET A 23 -2.79 8.85 -10.71
N ALA A 24 -2.16 7.66 -10.81
CA ALA A 24 -2.70 6.42 -10.25
C ALA A 24 -2.86 6.49 -8.72
N GLU A 25 -1.98 7.24 -8.05
CA GLU A 25 -2.05 7.49 -6.61
C GLU A 25 -2.91 8.74 -6.25
N SER A 26 -3.81 9.13 -7.15
CA SER A 26 -4.78 10.21 -6.94
C SER A 26 -4.15 11.60 -6.79
N ALA A 27 -3.07 11.88 -7.47
CA ALA A 27 -2.62 13.25 -7.67
C ALA A 27 -3.72 14.08 -8.37
N THR A 28 -3.91 15.32 -7.95
CA THR A 28 -4.94 16.20 -8.53
C THR A 28 -4.56 16.69 -9.94
N GLY A 29 -3.26 16.64 -10.25
CA GLY A 29 -2.69 16.99 -11.53
C GLY A 29 -1.19 16.85 -11.49
N THR A 30 -0.56 16.78 -12.66
CA THR A 30 0.88 16.75 -12.83
C THR A 30 1.35 17.90 -13.71
N MET A 31 2.58 18.38 -13.49
CA MET A 31 3.27 19.35 -14.33
C MET A 31 4.67 18.80 -14.60
N VAL A 32 5.08 18.81 -15.84
CA VAL A 32 6.43 18.41 -16.26
C VAL A 32 7.28 19.65 -16.50
N GLU A 33 8.46 19.69 -15.90
CA GLU A 33 9.49 20.69 -16.16
C GLU A 33 10.64 20.02 -16.89
N ASP A 34 10.69 20.22 -18.23
CA ASP A 34 11.70 19.64 -19.11
C ASP A 34 12.34 20.72 -19.97
N ARG A 35 13.68 20.78 -19.97
CA ARG A 35 14.43 21.69 -20.86
C ARG A 35 14.21 21.39 -22.33
N ALA A 36 13.87 20.14 -22.69
CA ALA A 36 13.59 19.74 -24.05
C ALA A 36 12.34 20.41 -24.65
N ASP A 37 11.42 20.88 -23.78
CA ASP A 37 10.20 21.59 -24.20
C ASP A 37 10.47 23.05 -24.59
N ILE A 38 11.67 23.56 -24.29
CA ILE A 38 12.04 24.92 -24.66
C ILE A 38 12.48 24.94 -26.11
N PRO A 39 11.84 25.75 -26.97
CA PRO A 39 12.25 25.91 -28.37
C PRO A 39 13.70 26.40 -28.48
N ASP A 40 14.46 25.82 -29.41
CA ASP A 40 15.83 26.24 -29.74
C ASP A 40 15.81 27.71 -30.18
N PRO A 41 16.47 28.64 -29.47
CA PRO A 41 16.49 30.06 -29.83
C PRO A 41 17.14 30.32 -31.18
N ASP A 42 17.98 29.39 -31.66
CA ASP A 42 18.63 29.49 -32.98
C ASP A 42 17.76 28.96 -34.13
N LYS A 43 16.60 28.35 -33.79
CA LYS A 43 15.61 27.84 -34.76
C LYS A 43 14.21 28.39 -34.45
N PRO A 44 13.97 29.69 -34.67
CA PRO A 44 12.71 30.31 -34.32
C PRO A 44 11.57 29.72 -35.13
N ASN A 45 10.69 28.96 -34.47
CA ASN A 45 9.40 28.49 -35.00
C ASN A 45 8.34 29.60 -34.87
N GLY A 46 8.67 30.83 -35.15
CA GLY A 46 7.73 31.93 -35.48
C GLY A 46 6.78 32.43 -34.39
N TYR A 47 6.77 31.90 -33.16
CA TYR A 47 5.77 32.22 -32.14
C TYR A 47 6.31 32.64 -30.77
N TRP A 48 7.64 32.65 -30.54
CA TRP A 48 8.21 32.98 -29.22
C TRP A 48 9.13 34.18 -29.39
N GLU A 49 8.73 35.30 -28.82
CA GLU A 49 9.45 36.55 -29.07
C GLU A 49 10.73 36.71 -28.24
N ILE A 50 10.84 36.17 -27.02
CA ILE A 50 12.10 36.23 -26.24
C ILE A 50 12.01 35.20 -25.09
N ILE A 51 12.90 34.22 -25.04
CA ILE A 51 13.12 33.40 -23.84
C ILE A 51 14.28 34.02 -23.07
N ASP A 52 14.08 34.35 -21.79
CA ASP A 52 15.15 34.87 -20.94
C ASP A 52 16.23 33.77 -20.75
N PRO A 53 17.49 34.03 -21.17
CA PRO A 53 18.58 33.05 -20.97
C PRO A 53 18.79 32.68 -19.49
N ASN A 54 18.42 33.55 -18.54
CA ASN A 54 18.52 33.24 -17.12
C ASN A 54 17.47 32.23 -16.68
N LEU A 55 16.31 32.17 -17.32
CA LEU A 55 15.30 31.15 -17.05
C LEU A 55 15.82 29.75 -17.42
N ILE A 56 16.41 29.61 -18.61
CA ILE A 56 17.03 28.37 -19.08
C ILE A 56 18.18 27.94 -18.15
N ALA A 57 18.99 28.91 -17.70
CA ALA A 57 20.11 28.63 -16.80
C ALA A 57 19.68 28.22 -15.41
N SER A 58 18.46 28.62 -14.97
CA SER A 58 17.91 28.27 -13.67
C SER A 58 17.14 26.92 -13.65
N MET A 59 16.82 26.38 -14.81
CA MET A 59 16.13 25.08 -14.89
C MET A 59 17.06 23.93 -14.46
N PRO A 60 16.56 22.92 -13.74
CA PRO A 60 17.32 21.75 -13.35
C PRO A 60 17.87 20.99 -14.56
N GLU A 61 18.91 20.19 -14.35
CA GLU A 61 19.46 19.32 -15.40
C GLU A 61 18.56 18.12 -15.65
N ASP A 62 17.94 17.61 -14.57
CA ASP A 62 16.96 16.53 -14.63
C ASP A 62 15.59 17.06 -15.07
N VAL A 63 14.78 16.17 -15.62
CA VAL A 63 13.35 16.43 -15.82
C VAL A 63 12.63 16.24 -14.48
N LEU A 64 11.82 17.22 -14.11
CA LEU A 64 11.04 17.19 -12.90
C LEU A 64 9.55 16.99 -13.21
N VAL A 65 8.94 16.02 -12.55
CA VAL A 65 7.49 15.84 -12.57
C VAL A 65 6.92 16.24 -11.22
N HIS A 66 6.18 17.35 -11.21
CA HIS A 66 5.49 17.86 -10.02
C HIS A 66 4.07 17.31 -9.96
N ALA A 67 3.60 17.03 -8.76
CA ALA A 67 2.23 16.60 -8.52
C ALA A 67 1.68 17.18 -7.22
N TRP A 68 0.38 17.39 -7.16
CA TRP A 68 -0.30 17.96 -5.99
C TRP A 68 -1.28 16.98 -5.39
N PHE A 69 -1.17 16.81 -4.08
CA PHE A 69 -2.01 15.90 -3.29
C PHE A 69 -2.76 16.67 -2.21
N THR A 70 -3.97 16.22 -1.89
CA THR A 70 -4.66 16.69 -0.69
C THR A 70 -4.02 16.08 0.55
N PRO A 71 -3.73 16.89 1.59
CA PRO A 71 -3.26 16.38 2.88
C PRO A 71 -4.41 15.70 3.60
N ASP A 72 -4.49 14.38 3.50
CA ASP A 72 -5.49 13.56 4.19
C ASP A 72 -4.84 12.33 4.85
N SER A 73 -5.64 11.52 5.54
CA SER A 73 -5.16 10.35 6.28
C SER A 73 -4.57 9.25 5.39
N SER A 74 -4.85 9.25 4.08
CA SER A 74 -4.33 8.26 3.12
C SER A 74 -3.03 8.71 2.44
N PHE A 75 -2.57 9.94 2.70
CA PHE A 75 -1.37 10.48 2.04
C PHE A 75 -0.11 9.64 2.30
N ALA A 76 0.05 9.12 3.53
CA ALA A 76 1.18 8.26 3.88
C ALA A 76 1.19 6.97 3.05
N ASP A 77 0.02 6.33 2.88
CA ASP A 77 -0.13 5.11 2.09
C ASP A 77 0.16 5.37 0.61
N ARG A 78 -0.34 6.49 0.06
CA ARG A 78 -0.05 6.93 -1.31
C ARG A 78 1.44 7.17 -1.52
N MET A 79 2.11 7.82 -0.58
CA MET A 79 3.56 8.05 -0.63
C MET A 79 4.35 6.75 -0.63
N GLN A 80 3.92 5.78 0.19
CA GLN A 80 4.57 4.48 0.21
C GLN A 80 4.34 3.72 -1.10
N ALA A 81 3.13 3.75 -1.65
CA ALA A 81 2.82 3.15 -2.94
C ALA A 81 3.67 3.77 -4.08
N LEU A 82 3.83 5.10 -4.08
CA LEU A 82 4.70 5.81 -5.04
C LEU A 82 6.17 5.39 -4.91
N ARG A 83 6.69 5.29 -3.68
CA ARG A 83 8.08 4.82 -3.45
C ARG A 83 8.26 3.40 -3.97
N SER A 84 7.37 2.49 -3.62
CA SER A 84 7.40 1.11 -4.12
C SER A 84 7.33 1.07 -5.65
N ARG A 85 6.48 1.92 -6.24
CA ARG A 85 6.37 2.01 -7.70
C ARG A 85 7.63 2.56 -8.36
N CYS A 86 8.27 3.58 -7.80
CA CYS A 86 9.55 4.10 -8.28
C CYS A 86 10.66 3.04 -8.18
N ASP A 87 10.71 2.30 -7.08
CA ASP A 87 11.66 1.20 -6.89
C ASP A 87 11.44 0.08 -7.92
N GLU A 88 10.19 -0.32 -8.17
CA GLU A 88 9.84 -1.28 -9.21
C GLU A 88 10.30 -0.80 -10.59
N LEU A 89 9.96 0.43 -10.97
CA LEU A 89 10.34 1.04 -12.24
C LEU A 89 11.86 1.10 -12.40
N HIS A 90 12.60 1.37 -11.33
CA HIS A 90 14.06 1.40 -11.35
C HIS A 90 14.70 0.03 -11.64
N HIS A 91 14.03 -1.05 -11.23
CA HIS A 91 14.49 -2.44 -11.43
C HIS A 91 13.94 -3.09 -12.70
N MET A 92 12.94 -2.49 -13.36
CA MET A 92 12.38 -2.98 -14.62
C MET A 92 13.31 -2.65 -15.80
N ASP A 93 13.61 -3.63 -16.62
CA ASP A 93 14.28 -3.41 -17.91
C ASP A 93 13.25 -2.96 -18.97
N LEU A 94 12.94 -1.67 -18.96
CA LEU A 94 12.01 -1.06 -19.91
C LEU A 94 12.70 -0.66 -21.23
N GLY A 95 14.03 -0.81 -21.31
CA GLY A 95 14.83 -0.29 -22.45
C GLY A 95 14.86 1.24 -22.51
N LEU A 96 14.47 1.93 -21.44
CA LEU A 96 14.44 3.39 -21.28
C LEU A 96 15.22 3.79 -20.03
N ASP A 97 15.93 4.90 -20.11
CA ASP A 97 16.51 5.53 -18.93
C ASP A 97 15.43 6.37 -18.23
N LEU A 98 15.09 6.02 -17.01
CA LEU A 98 14.11 6.74 -16.20
C LEU A 98 14.74 7.76 -15.23
N GLY A 99 16.07 7.90 -15.22
CA GLY A 99 16.78 8.75 -14.27
C GLY A 99 16.81 8.17 -12.85
N THR A 100 16.93 9.06 -11.86
CA THR A 100 17.10 8.65 -10.45
C THR A 100 15.79 8.19 -9.78
N LEU A 101 14.64 8.65 -10.27
CA LEU A 101 13.31 8.50 -9.64
C LEU A 101 13.29 8.97 -8.18
N GLU A 102 14.20 9.88 -7.82
CA GLU A 102 14.26 10.46 -6.48
C GLU A 102 13.01 11.32 -6.22
N ILE A 103 12.37 11.07 -5.08
CA ILE A 103 11.18 11.80 -4.67
C ILE A 103 11.57 12.89 -3.69
N SER A 104 11.25 14.13 -4.02
CA SER A 104 11.40 15.29 -3.15
C SER A 104 10.06 15.98 -2.91
N THR A 105 9.93 16.64 -1.74
CA THR A 105 8.74 17.44 -1.40
C THR A 105 9.16 18.90 -1.25
N LEU A 106 8.51 19.79 -2.00
CA LEU A 106 8.74 21.23 -1.88
C LEU A 106 7.72 21.80 -0.88
N ASN A 107 8.21 22.49 0.16
CA ASN A 107 7.47 23.19 1.21
C ASN A 107 7.11 22.43 2.48
N VAL A 108 7.49 21.16 2.64
CA VAL A 108 7.40 20.51 3.94
C VAL A 108 8.73 19.83 4.21
N HIS A 109 9.43 20.20 5.29
CA HIS A 109 10.54 19.41 5.78
C HIS A 109 10.04 17.97 6.02
N ASP A 110 10.83 16.94 5.69
CA ASP A 110 10.44 15.53 5.85
C ASP A 110 9.90 15.22 7.26
N GLU A 111 10.29 15.99 8.27
CA GLU A 111 9.77 15.91 9.64
C GLU A 111 8.39 16.56 9.80
N ASP A 112 8.04 17.58 9.00
CA ASP A 112 6.77 18.30 9.11
C ASP A 112 5.61 17.58 8.43
N TRP A 113 5.84 16.87 7.30
CA TRP A 113 4.77 16.11 6.68
C TRP A 113 4.38 14.87 7.49
N ALA A 114 5.36 14.22 8.15
CA ALA A 114 5.12 13.11 9.07
C ALA A 114 4.18 13.52 10.22
N GLU A 115 4.11 14.81 10.56
CA GLU A 115 3.23 15.34 11.59
C GLU A 115 1.90 15.91 11.01
N VAL A 116 1.91 16.40 9.75
CA VAL A 116 0.70 17.01 9.14
C VAL A 116 -0.39 15.96 8.90
N TRP A 117 -0.06 14.81 8.33
CA TRP A 117 -1.03 13.75 8.07
C TRP A 117 -1.62 13.17 9.36
N LYS A 118 -0.86 13.15 10.46
CA LYS A 118 -1.34 12.71 11.78
C LYS A 118 -2.57 13.48 12.25
N LYS A 119 -2.72 14.76 11.87
CA LYS A 119 -3.88 15.60 12.23
C LYS A 119 -5.17 15.11 11.56
N PHE A 120 -5.06 14.48 10.40
CA PHE A 120 -6.19 13.98 9.60
C PHE A 120 -6.50 12.52 9.87
N TYR A 121 -5.54 11.77 10.48
CA TYR A 121 -5.74 10.38 10.81
C TYR A 121 -6.49 10.25 12.13
N LYS A 122 -7.79 9.99 12.05
CA LYS A 122 -8.72 9.90 13.18
C LYS A 122 -9.18 8.46 13.39
N PRO A 123 -9.59 8.08 14.63
CA PRO A 123 -10.18 6.77 14.87
C PRO A 123 -11.40 6.52 13.98
N PHE A 124 -11.50 5.33 13.43
CA PHE A 124 -12.64 4.92 12.59
C PHE A 124 -12.97 3.44 12.79
N LYS A 125 -14.22 3.05 12.49
CA LYS A 125 -14.64 1.66 12.48
C LYS A 125 -14.30 0.98 11.16
N ALA A 126 -13.58 -0.15 11.25
CA ALA A 126 -13.29 -1.03 10.14
C ALA A 126 -14.10 -2.33 10.35
N GLY A 127 -15.35 -2.34 9.92
CA GLY A 127 -16.27 -3.45 10.17
C GLY A 127 -17.27 -3.19 11.33
N ARG A 128 -17.70 -4.25 12.02
CA ARG A 128 -18.71 -4.16 13.09
C ARG A 128 -18.12 -3.87 14.46
N SER A 129 -17.02 -4.53 14.80
CA SER A 129 -16.38 -4.44 16.12
C SER A 129 -14.95 -3.92 16.10
N LEU A 130 -14.26 -3.99 14.98
CA LEU A 130 -12.91 -3.49 14.85
C LEU A 130 -12.91 -1.96 14.74
N VAL A 131 -12.09 -1.31 15.57
CA VAL A 131 -11.84 0.12 15.54
C VAL A 131 -10.35 0.33 15.36
N VAL A 132 -9.96 1.00 14.30
CA VAL A 132 -8.57 1.40 14.08
C VAL A 132 -8.38 2.78 14.69
N LYS A 133 -7.38 2.91 15.54
CA LYS A 133 -7.07 4.14 16.27
C LYS A 133 -5.57 4.45 16.17
N PRO A 134 -5.18 5.64 15.70
CA PRO A 134 -3.81 6.09 15.82
C PRO A 134 -3.35 6.13 17.28
N THR A 135 -2.07 5.83 17.54
CA THR A 135 -1.52 5.81 18.90
C THR A 135 -1.61 7.17 19.61
N TRP A 136 -1.59 8.29 18.85
CA TRP A 136 -1.68 9.68 19.36
C TRP A 136 -3.09 10.21 19.50
N GLU A 137 -4.14 9.48 19.09
CA GLU A 137 -5.54 9.89 19.21
C GLU A 137 -6.21 9.25 20.41
N HIS A 138 -7.17 9.97 20.99
CA HIS A 138 -8.03 9.44 22.03
C HIS A 138 -9.32 8.87 21.42
N TYR A 139 -9.75 7.72 21.90
CA TYR A 139 -11.04 7.11 21.53
C TYR A 139 -11.73 6.54 22.77
N GLU A 140 -13.02 6.83 22.93
CA GLU A 140 -13.84 6.25 23.98
C GLU A 140 -14.51 4.97 23.48
N PRO A 141 -14.08 3.78 23.97
CA PRO A 141 -14.60 2.51 23.50
C PRO A 141 -16.09 2.37 23.69
N GLN A 142 -16.79 1.89 22.68
CA GLN A 142 -18.19 1.45 22.79
C GLN A 142 -18.24 -0.03 23.19
N PRO A 143 -19.35 -0.50 23.81
CA PRO A 143 -19.49 -1.92 24.13
C PRO A 143 -19.33 -2.82 22.89
N GLY A 144 -18.37 -3.72 22.95
CA GLY A 144 -18.05 -4.64 21.85
C GLY A 144 -16.95 -4.16 20.89
N ASP A 145 -16.43 -2.96 21.05
CA ASP A 145 -15.31 -2.48 20.24
C ASP A 145 -14.01 -3.23 20.59
N ARG A 146 -13.27 -3.57 19.56
CA ARG A 146 -11.92 -4.15 19.59
C ARG A 146 -11.00 -3.14 18.95
N ILE A 147 -10.13 -2.54 19.74
CA ILE A 147 -9.32 -1.39 19.31
C ILE A 147 -7.99 -1.90 18.81
N ILE A 148 -7.66 -1.56 17.57
CA ILE A 148 -6.36 -1.72 16.93
C ILE A 148 -5.64 -0.39 17.06
N GLU A 149 -4.63 -0.29 17.89
CA GLU A 149 -3.78 0.89 17.99
C GLU A 149 -2.65 0.78 16.97
N ILE A 150 -2.54 1.79 16.08
CA ILE A 150 -1.57 1.78 14.97
C ILE A 150 -0.77 3.08 14.96
N ASP A 151 0.53 2.96 14.82
CA ASP A 151 1.40 3.97 14.22
C ASP A 151 2.01 3.35 12.95
N PRO A 152 1.46 3.64 11.76
CA PRO A 152 1.99 3.05 10.53
C PRO A 152 3.38 3.58 10.18
N GLY A 153 3.79 4.74 10.72
CA GLY A 153 5.08 5.36 10.39
C GLY A 153 5.26 5.50 8.88
N MET A 154 6.29 4.83 8.35
CA MET A 154 6.61 4.77 6.93
C MET A 154 6.13 3.47 6.25
N ALA A 155 5.48 2.56 6.97
CA ALA A 155 4.96 1.31 6.42
C ALA A 155 3.55 1.50 5.84
N PHE A 156 3.21 0.69 4.82
CA PHE A 156 1.84 0.61 4.30
C PHE A 156 0.88 0.02 5.34
N GLY A 157 -0.41 0.40 5.27
CA GLY A 157 -1.45 -0.17 6.12
C GLY A 157 -1.86 0.73 7.27
N SER A 158 -2.20 2.00 7.00
CA SER A 158 -2.87 2.88 7.99
C SER A 158 -4.27 2.38 8.36
N GLY A 159 -4.87 1.51 7.53
CA GLY A 159 -6.23 1.01 7.69
C GLY A 159 -7.31 1.85 7.04
N THR A 160 -7.01 3.10 6.65
CA THR A 160 -7.98 4.00 6.00
C THR A 160 -8.19 3.67 4.53
N HIS A 161 -7.23 3.00 3.90
CA HIS A 161 -7.34 2.56 2.52
C HIS A 161 -8.45 1.51 2.36
N GLU A 162 -9.17 1.57 1.24
CA GLU A 162 -10.31 0.69 0.94
C GLU A 162 -9.94 -0.80 1.02
N THR A 163 -8.75 -1.16 0.54
CA THR A 163 -8.26 -2.55 0.53
C THR A 163 -8.09 -3.11 1.94
N THR A 164 -7.50 -2.33 2.85
CA THR A 164 -7.28 -2.72 4.25
C THR A 164 -8.61 -2.81 4.99
N SER A 165 -9.50 -1.83 4.79
CA SER A 165 -10.85 -1.84 5.39
C SER A 165 -11.63 -3.09 4.96
N MET A 166 -11.62 -3.44 3.66
CA MET A 166 -12.30 -4.63 3.16
C MET A 166 -11.70 -5.94 3.72
N CYS A 167 -10.36 -6.01 3.89
CA CYS A 167 -9.73 -7.17 4.52
C CYS A 167 -10.14 -7.33 5.98
N LEU A 168 -10.18 -6.24 6.77
CA LEU A 168 -10.62 -6.26 8.17
C LEU A 168 -12.09 -6.69 8.28
N GLU A 169 -12.97 -6.19 7.40
CA GLU A 169 -14.36 -6.64 7.33
C GLU A 169 -14.47 -8.13 7.01
N LEU A 170 -13.70 -8.64 6.02
CA LEU A 170 -13.71 -10.05 5.66
C LEU A 170 -13.13 -10.94 6.77
N LEU A 171 -12.09 -10.48 7.48
CA LEU A 171 -11.57 -11.17 8.67
C LEU A 171 -12.66 -11.29 9.75
N GLU A 172 -13.38 -10.20 10.01
CA GLU A 172 -14.47 -10.21 11.00
C GLU A 172 -15.63 -11.14 10.62
N ASP A 173 -15.91 -11.27 9.31
CA ASP A 173 -16.96 -12.19 8.80
C ASP A 173 -16.50 -13.66 8.81
N ALA A 174 -15.21 -13.91 8.60
CA ALA A 174 -14.65 -15.25 8.40
C ALA A 174 -14.17 -15.93 9.69
N MET A 175 -13.77 -15.17 10.70
CA MET A 175 -13.15 -15.69 11.92
C MET A 175 -14.18 -16.00 13.01
N HIS A 176 -13.94 -17.10 13.72
CA HIS A 176 -14.78 -17.57 14.84
C HIS A 176 -14.01 -17.68 16.17
N GLY A 177 -12.68 -17.46 16.10
CA GLY A 177 -11.75 -17.59 17.21
C GLY A 177 -11.07 -18.97 17.29
N GLY A 178 -9.79 -18.95 17.62
CA GLY A 178 -8.95 -20.15 17.71
C GLY A 178 -8.23 -20.55 16.42
N GLU A 179 -8.37 -19.78 15.35
CA GLU A 179 -7.66 -20.02 14.08
C GLU A 179 -6.17 -19.70 14.22
N SER A 180 -5.33 -20.42 13.46
CA SER A 180 -3.99 -20.00 13.10
C SER A 180 -4.04 -19.16 11.82
N VAL A 181 -3.35 -18.03 11.80
CA VAL A 181 -3.42 -17.06 10.69
C VAL A 181 -2.03 -16.74 10.18
N ILE A 182 -1.89 -16.60 8.86
CA ILE A 182 -0.70 -16.03 8.21
C ILE A 182 -1.13 -14.75 7.50
N ASP A 183 -0.43 -13.63 7.79
CA ASP A 183 -0.58 -12.34 7.12
C ASP A 183 0.63 -12.11 6.22
N VAL A 184 0.43 -12.08 4.91
CA VAL A 184 1.48 -11.98 3.89
C VAL A 184 1.51 -10.57 3.32
N GLY A 185 2.66 -9.91 3.40
CA GLY A 185 2.79 -8.48 3.12
C GLY A 185 2.14 -7.67 4.23
N THR A 186 2.59 -7.92 5.47
CA THR A 186 1.90 -7.42 6.68
C THR A 186 1.96 -5.90 6.84
N GLY A 187 2.94 -5.23 6.23
CA GLY A 187 3.11 -3.79 6.34
C GLY A 187 3.20 -3.33 7.79
N SER A 188 2.26 -2.50 8.22
CA SER A 188 2.15 -2.01 9.60
C SER A 188 1.75 -3.08 10.63
N GLY A 189 1.39 -4.28 10.20
CA GLY A 189 0.87 -5.35 11.07
C GLY A 189 -0.64 -5.30 11.31
N ILE A 190 -1.36 -4.36 10.70
CA ILE A 190 -2.77 -4.09 11.01
C ILE A 190 -3.69 -5.30 10.84
N LEU A 191 -3.51 -6.10 9.77
CA LEU A 191 -4.33 -7.27 9.50
C LEU A 191 -4.02 -8.41 10.49
N ALA A 192 -2.74 -8.61 10.79
CA ALA A 192 -2.30 -9.57 11.81
C ALA A 192 -2.84 -9.22 13.20
N ILE A 193 -2.77 -7.95 13.59
CA ILE A 193 -3.33 -7.43 14.85
C ILE A 193 -4.85 -7.60 14.85
N GLY A 194 -5.52 -7.25 13.75
CA GLY A 194 -6.96 -7.44 13.57
C GLY A 194 -7.38 -8.90 13.76
N ALA A 195 -6.66 -9.85 13.16
CA ALA A 195 -6.90 -11.28 13.33
C ALA A 195 -6.73 -11.72 14.79
N ALA A 196 -5.68 -11.25 15.46
CA ALA A 196 -5.47 -11.56 16.88
C ALA A 196 -6.58 -10.99 17.78
N MET A 197 -7.04 -9.77 17.51
CA MET A 197 -8.18 -9.15 18.21
C MET A 197 -9.49 -9.91 17.98
N LEU A 198 -9.65 -10.55 16.82
CA LEU A 198 -10.80 -11.41 16.50
C LEU A 198 -10.68 -12.81 17.12
N GLY A 199 -9.59 -13.11 17.80
CA GLY A 199 -9.43 -14.34 18.58
C GLY A 199 -8.56 -15.40 17.91
N ALA A 200 -7.72 -15.05 16.93
CA ALA A 200 -6.70 -15.97 16.44
C ALA A 200 -5.83 -16.46 17.59
N LYS A 201 -5.51 -17.76 17.60
CA LYS A 201 -4.62 -18.35 18.62
C LYS A 201 -3.14 -18.10 18.36
N ASP A 202 -2.75 -18.02 17.08
CA ASP A 202 -1.39 -17.81 16.63
C ASP A 202 -1.43 -17.07 15.27
N VAL A 203 -0.63 -16.03 15.13
CA VAL A 203 -0.56 -15.22 13.90
C VAL A 203 0.88 -15.05 13.50
N LEU A 204 1.20 -15.43 12.26
CA LEU A 204 2.49 -15.17 11.62
C LEU A 204 2.33 -14.04 10.61
N ALA A 205 2.94 -12.92 10.88
CA ALA A 205 3.00 -11.73 10.01
C ALA A 205 4.34 -11.75 9.25
N ILE A 206 4.29 -11.69 7.92
CA ILE A 206 5.46 -11.80 7.06
C ILE A 206 5.53 -10.57 6.15
N ASP A 207 6.70 -9.96 6.05
CA ASP A 207 6.98 -8.92 5.06
C ASP A 207 8.40 -9.06 4.53
N ILE A 208 8.62 -8.68 3.27
CA ILE A 208 9.95 -8.67 2.65
C ILE A 208 10.75 -7.43 3.08
N ASP A 209 10.06 -6.35 3.44
CA ASP A 209 10.68 -5.10 3.87
C ASP A 209 11.02 -5.16 5.37
N PRO A 210 12.32 -5.08 5.74
CA PRO A 210 12.72 -5.04 7.15
C PRO A 210 12.17 -3.81 7.90
N VAL A 211 11.85 -2.71 7.22
CA VAL A 211 11.21 -1.54 7.83
C VAL A 211 9.78 -1.87 8.23
N ALA A 212 9.01 -2.49 7.34
CA ALA A 212 7.65 -2.95 7.62
C ALA A 212 7.64 -3.95 8.79
N VAL A 213 8.54 -4.93 8.80
CA VAL A 213 8.68 -5.89 9.91
C VAL A 213 8.96 -5.21 11.25
N ARG A 214 9.80 -4.17 11.27
CA ARG A 214 10.06 -3.39 12.47
C ARG A 214 8.80 -2.67 12.95
N VAL A 215 8.12 -1.95 12.06
CA VAL A 215 6.88 -1.23 12.38
C VAL A 215 5.80 -2.19 12.87
N ALA A 216 5.61 -3.34 12.19
CA ALA A 216 4.69 -4.37 12.63
C ALA A 216 4.98 -4.85 14.06
N LYS A 217 6.25 -5.10 14.40
CA LYS A 217 6.66 -5.49 15.77
C LYS A 217 6.30 -4.44 16.81
N GLU A 218 6.58 -3.17 16.52
CA GLU A 218 6.26 -2.04 17.39
C GLU A 218 4.74 -1.94 17.61
N ASN A 219 3.92 -2.06 16.56
CA ASN A 219 2.48 -2.06 16.66
C ASN A 219 1.92 -3.29 17.39
N ILE A 220 2.48 -4.48 17.18
CA ILE A 220 2.11 -5.71 17.90
C ILE A 220 2.37 -5.54 19.41
N GLU A 221 3.51 -4.99 19.79
CA GLU A 221 3.85 -4.70 21.18
C GLU A 221 2.91 -3.66 21.79
N HIS A 222 2.60 -2.59 21.06
CA HIS A 222 1.64 -1.54 21.47
C HIS A 222 0.27 -2.11 21.78
N ASN A 223 -0.17 -3.10 21.01
CA ASN A 223 -1.44 -3.79 21.22
C ASN A 223 -1.37 -4.95 22.24
N HIS A 224 -0.23 -5.17 22.88
CA HIS A 224 0.00 -6.25 23.87
C HIS A 224 -0.27 -7.66 23.31
N LEU A 225 0.10 -7.91 22.04
CA LEU A 225 -0.18 -9.16 21.32
C LEU A 225 1.07 -9.98 21.02
N SER A 226 2.24 -9.65 21.58
CA SER A 226 3.52 -10.31 21.32
C SER A 226 3.55 -11.81 21.74
N ASP A 227 2.57 -12.24 22.53
CA ASP A 227 2.36 -13.64 22.91
C ASP A 227 1.65 -14.47 21.82
N ARG A 228 0.96 -13.82 20.87
CA ARG A 228 0.12 -14.45 19.84
C ARG A 228 0.48 -14.06 18.42
N VAL A 229 1.12 -12.91 18.22
CA VAL A 229 1.49 -12.39 16.90
C VAL A 229 3.00 -12.28 16.80
N ARG A 230 3.56 -12.87 15.75
CA ARG A 230 5.00 -12.83 15.47
C ARG A 230 5.24 -12.26 14.08
N ALA A 231 5.96 -11.13 13.99
CA ALA A 231 6.38 -10.54 12.71
C ALA A 231 7.80 -10.98 12.35
N VAL A 232 7.99 -11.42 11.10
CA VAL A 232 9.25 -11.93 10.57
C VAL A 232 9.53 -11.38 9.18
N GLU A 233 10.79 -11.19 8.86
CA GLU A 233 11.24 -10.91 7.50
C GLU A 233 11.16 -12.18 6.65
N GLY A 234 10.58 -12.07 5.46
CA GLY A 234 10.44 -13.21 4.57
C GLY A 234 9.81 -12.87 3.24
N ASN A 235 10.15 -13.67 2.23
CA ASN A 235 9.55 -13.55 0.91
C ASN A 235 8.33 -14.46 0.81
N LEU A 236 7.13 -13.87 0.87
CA LEU A 236 5.85 -14.59 0.85
C LEU A 236 5.82 -15.69 1.93
N LEU A 237 5.60 -16.93 1.53
CA LEU A 237 5.48 -18.09 2.43
C LEU A 237 6.82 -18.81 2.72
N ALA A 238 7.94 -18.34 2.17
CA ALA A 238 9.25 -19.00 2.36
C ALA A 238 9.71 -19.05 3.84
N SER A 239 9.17 -18.16 4.69
CA SER A 239 9.42 -18.12 6.14
C SER A 239 8.34 -18.81 6.96
N SER A 240 7.40 -19.52 6.32
CA SER A 240 6.32 -20.27 6.98
C SER A 240 6.63 -21.77 6.96
N ASP A 241 6.87 -22.33 8.14
CA ASP A 241 7.15 -23.77 8.31
C ASP A 241 5.88 -24.61 8.58
N GLY A 242 4.68 -24.03 8.46
CA GLY A 242 3.44 -24.70 8.85
C GLY A 242 2.25 -24.40 7.95
N VAL A 243 1.12 -25.01 8.30
CA VAL A 243 -0.18 -24.74 7.68
C VAL A 243 -1.04 -23.89 8.60
N CYS A 244 -1.82 -22.98 8.03
CA CYS A 244 -2.77 -22.12 8.75
C CYS A 244 -4.22 -22.46 8.42
N ASP A 245 -5.11 -22.03 9.29
CA ASP A 245 -6.57 -22.12 9.08
C ASP A 245 -7.05 -21.00 8.15
N LEU A 246 -6.38 -19.82 8.20
CA LEU A 246 -6.68 -18.65 7.38
C LEU A 246 -5.38 -17.96 6.96
N CYS A 247 -5.27 -17.58 5.69
CA CYS A 247 -4.26 -16.65 5.19
C CYS A 247 -4.94 -15.35 4.78
N VAL A 248 -4.28 -14.22 5.04
CA VAL A 248 -4.68 -12.91 4.52
C VAL A 248 -3.50 -12.28 3.80
N ALA A 249 -3.77 -11.58 2.68
CA ALA A 249 -2.76 -10.84 1.92
C ALA A 249 -3.39 -9.61 1.27
N ASN A 250 -2.86 -8.43 1.60
CA ASN A 250 -3.24 -7.18 0.95
C ASN A 250 -2.06 -6.68 0.11
N ILE A 251 -1.90 -7.26 -1.08
CA ILE A 251 -0.75 -7.08 -1.98
C ILE A 251 -1.23 -7.00 -3.43
N ILE A 252 -0.33 -6.64 -4.35
CA ILE A 252 -0.71 -6.48 -5.77
C ILE A 252 -1.18 -7.79 -6.41
N ALA A 253 -2.08 -7.68 -7.39
CA ALA A 253 -2.72 -8.80 -8.06
C ALA A 253 -1.75 -9.80 -8.69
N ASP A 254 -0.63 -9.32 -9.28
CA ASP A 254 0.37 -10.20 -9.91
C ASP A 254 1.01 -11.14 -8.91
N VAL A 255 1.34 -10.63 -7.72
CA VAL A 255 1.92 -11.44 -6.65
C VAL A 255 0.89 -12.44 -6.13
N ILE A 256 -0.39 -12.03 -5.94
CA ILE A 256 -1.47 -12.95 -5.56
C ILE A 256 -1.60 -14.09 -6.57
N CYS A 257 -1.63 -13.78 -7.87
CA CYS A 257 -1.70 -14.80 -8.94
C CYS A 257 -0.53 -15.76 -8.90
N MET A 258 0.68 -15.25 -8.66
CA MET A 258 1.91 -16.05 -8.62
C MET A 258 1.92 -17.00 -7.41
N PHE A 259 1.48 -16.56 -6.24
CA PHE A 259 1.59 -17.39 -5.04
C PHE A 259 0.33 -18.21 -4.70
N ALA A 260 -0.78 -18.03 -5.43
CA ALA A 260 -2.03 -18.77 -5.21
C ALA A 260 -1.83 -20.30 -5.20
N GLN A 261 -1.03 -20.84 -6.14
CA GLN A 261 -0.74 -22.27 -6.18
C GLN A 261 0.19 -22.75 -5.05
N PRO A 262 1.32 -22.10 -4.74
CA PRO A 262 2.15 -22.41 -3.56
C PRO A 262 1.38 -22.32 -2.24
N LEU A 263 0.44 -21.40 -2.12
CA LEU A 263 -0.35 -21.20 -0.90
C LEU A 263 -1.16 -22.45 -0.49
N VAL A 264 -1.50 -23.31 -1.45
CA VAL A 264 -2.22 -24.58 -1.16
C VAL A 264 -1.48 -25.42 -0.14
N ASP A 265 -0.15 -25.44 -0.13
CA ASP A 265 0.64 -26.23 0.81
C ASP A 265 0.68 -25.61 2.23
N HIS A 266 0.27 -24.34 2.37
CA HIS A 266 0.31 -23.59 3.62
C HIS A 266 -1.06 -23.31 4.24
N ILE A 267 -2.15 -23.76 3.63
CA ILE A 267 -3.52 -23.65 4.19
C ILE A 267 -4.10 -25.06 4.35
N VAL A 268 -4.76 -25.33 5.46
CA VAL A 268 -5.45 -26.62 5.68
C VAL A 268 -6.54 -26.86 4.63
N PRO A 269 -6.88 -28.12 4.28
CA PRO A 269 -8.04 -28.40 3.43
C PRO A 269 -9.32 -27.82 4.02
N GLY A 270 -10.04 -26.99 3.24
CA GLY A 270 -11.20 -26.25 3.69
C GLY A 270 -10.89 -24.93 4.42
N GLY A 271 -9.62 -24.59 4.60
CA GLY A 271 -9.19 -23.32 5.17
C GLY A 271 -9.44 -22.13 4.23
N LEU A 272 -9.27 -20.92 4.75
CA LEU A 272 -9.71 -19.68 4.12
C LEU A 272 -8.52 -18.83 3.62
N PHE A 273 -8.73 -18.14 2.51
CA PHE A 273 -7.81 -17.14 2.01
C PHE A 273 -8.56 -15.84 1.72
N ILE A 274 -8.08 -14.75 2.32
CA ILE A 274 -8.55 -13.39 2.06
C ILE A 274 -7.46 -12.67 1.28
N CYS A 275 -7.79 -12.06 0.15
CA CYS A 275 -6.86 -11.24 -0.62
C CYS A 275 -7.48 -9.92 -1.04
N SER A 276 -6.65 -8.87 -1.10
CA SER A 276 -6.99 -7.53 -1.59
C SER A 276 -5.72 -6.84 -2.15
N GLY A 277 -5.81 -5.55 -2.49
CA GLY A 277 -4.79 -4.86 -3.28
C GLY A 277 -4.97 -5.11 -4.79
N ILE A 278 -6.19 -5.47 -5.18
CA ILE A 278 -6.58 -5.86 -6.53
C ILE A 278 -7.38 -4.73 -7.14
N ILE A 279 -6.92 -4.14 -8.23
CA ILE A 279 -7.73 -3.22 -9.03
C ILE A 279 -8.79 -3.99 -9.83
N LYS A 280 -9.92 -3.35 -10.13
CA LYS A 280 -11.07 -4.00 -10.81
C LYS A 280 -10.69 -4.70 -12.11
N GLU A 281 -9.80 -4.12 -12.90
CA GLU A 281 -9.32 -4.65 -14.18
C GLU A 281 -8.60 -5.98 -14.01
N ARG A 282 -8.00 -6.24 -12.83
CA ARG A 282 -7.25 -7.46 -12.52
C ARG A 282 -8.07 -8.49 -11.73
N GLU A 283 -9.35 -8.17 -11.42
CA GLU A 283 -10.24 -9.07 -10.66
C GLU A 283 -10.32 -10.47 -11.29
N GLN A 284 -10.54 -10.53 -12.60
CA GLN A 284 -10.74 -11.80 -13.30
C GLN A 284 -9.46 -12.65 -13.33
N ASP A 285 -8.29 -12.03 -13.38
CA ASP A 285 -7.00 -12.73 -13.35
C ASP A 285 -6.82 -13.45 -12.01
N VAL A 286 -7.12 -12.75 -10.90
CA VAL A 286 -7.06 -13.33 -9.55
C VAL A 286 -8.08 -14.45 -9.38
N VAL A 287 -9.32 -14.27 -9.85
CA VAL A 287 -10.35 -15.33 -9.83
C VAL A 287 -9.88 -16.58 -10.58
N ASN A 288 -9.27 -16.39 -11.76
CA ASN A 288 -8.75 -17.49 -12.56
C ASN A 288 -7.60 -18.23 -11.85
N ALA A 289 -6.65 -17.48 -11.27
CA ALA A 289 -5.51 -18.04 -10.54
C ALA A 289 -5.97 -18.84 -9.30
N LEU A 290 -6.88 -18.27 -8.50
CA LEU A 290 -7.43 -18.96 -7.32
C LEU A 290 -8.23 -20.21 -7.70
N THR A 291 -9.04 -20.12 -8.76
CA THR A 291 -9.81 -21.29 -9.24
C THR A 291 -8.89 -22.41 -9.75
N ALA A 292 -7.82 -22.06 -10.46
CA ALA A 292 -6.81 -23.01 -10.93
C ALA A 292 -6.04 -23.66 -9.77
N ALA A 293 -5.87 -22.95 -8.66
CA ALA A 293 -5.24 -23.44 -7.43
C ALA A 293 -6.23 -24.11 -6.46
N ASP A 294 -7.38 -24.59 -6.96
CA ASP A 294 -8.40 -25.29 -6.18
C ASP A 294 -9.03 -24.50 -5.04
N TYR A 295 -9.15 -23.15 -5.20
CA TYR A 295 -9.97 -22.34 -4.32
C TYR A 295 -11.35 -22.11 -4.91
N THR A 296 -12.35 -21.93 -4.02
CA THR A 296 -13.71 -21.49 -4.35
C THR A 296 -13.90 -20.10 -3.77
N ILE A 297 -14.23 -19.13 -4.60
CA ILE A 297 -14.56 -17.76 -4.15
C ILE A 297 -15.90 -17.82 -3.41
N LEU A 298 -15.92 -17.36 -2.17
CA LEU A 298 -17.11 -17.32 -1.31
C LEU A 298 -17.76 -15.95 -1.33
N GLU A 299 -16.95 -14.89 -1.32
CA GLU A 299 -17.40 -13.50 -1.27
C GLU A 299 -16.42 -12.61 -2.04
N THR A 300 -16.95 -11.56 -2.67
CA THR A 300 -16.16 -10.50 -3.29
C THR A 300 -16.71 -9.15 -2.87
N LYS A 301 -15.89 -8.33 -2.21
CA LYS A 301 -16.19 -6.94 -1.87
C LYS A 301 -15.54 -6.01 -2.88
N ARG A 302 -16.22 -4.91 -3.20
CA ARG A 302 -15.69 -3.87 -4.11
C ARG A 302 -15.93 -2.50 -3.50
N LYS A 303 -14.91 -1.66 -3.48
CA LYS A 303 -14.99 -0.30 -2.96
C LYS A 303 -14.09 0.60 -3.81
N GLY A 304 -14.66 1.66 -4.39
CA GLY A 304 -13.93 2.45 -5.38
C GLY A 304 -13.42 1.59 -6.53
N GLU A 305 -12.16 1.66 -6.85
CA GLU A 305 -11.48 0.85 -7.88
C GLU A 305 -10.91 -0.47 -7.34
N TRP A 306 -11.10 -0.76 -6.05
CA TRP A 306 -10.48 -1.87 -5.37
C TRP A 306 -11.40 -3.06 -5.14
N VAL A 307 -10.81 -4.24 -5.10
CA VAL A 307 -11.48 -5.53 -4.88
C VAL A 307 -10.80 -6.29 -3.75
N ALA A 308 -11.62 -6.93 -2.92
CA ALA A 308 -11.19 -7.92 -1.94
C ALA A 308 -12.01 -9.20 -2.09
N MET A 309 -11.38 -10.34 -1.88
CA MET A 309 -12.01 -11.65 -2.04
C MET A 309 -11.79 -12.52 -0.81
N LEU A 310 -12.83 -13.22 -0.39
CA LEU A 310 -12.75 -14.35 0.52
C LEU A 310 -12.90 -15.64 -0.29
N SER A 311 -11.96 -16.54 -0.18
CA SER A 311 -11.97 -17.83 -0.84
C SER A 311 -11.71 -18.98 0.12
N ARG A 312 -12.09 -20.19 -0.28
CA ARG A 312 -11.89 -21.42 0.50
C ARG A 312 -11.12 -22.44 -0.33
N ARG A 313 -10.05 -22.98 0.25
CA ARG A 313 -9.37 -24.15 -0.31
C ARG A 313 -10.33 -25.33 -0.35
N LYS A 314 -10.43 -26.02 -1.49
CA LYS A 314 -11.22 -27.28 -1.60
C LYS A 314 -10.61 -28.36 -0.69
N LYS A 315 -11.47 -29.28 -0.27
CA LYS A 315 -11.08 -30.42 0.59
C LYS A 315 -10.31 -31.46 -0.17
#